data_418775024c841a12ac29e69944593130
#
_entry.id   418775024c841a12ac29e69944593130
#
_cell.length_a   1.000
_cell.length_b   1.000
_cell.length_c   1.000
_cell.angle_alpha   90.00
_cell.angle_beta   90.00
_cell.angle_gamma   90.00
#
_symmetry.space_group_name_H-M   'P 1'
#
loop_
_entity.id
_entity.type
_entity.pdbx_description
1 polymer ?
#
loop_
_entity_poly.entity_id
_entity_poly.type
_entity_poly.pdbx_seq_one_letter_code
_entity_poly.pdbx_strand_id
1 'polypeptide(L)' 'MPEDEAQPAPLKRADARRNEQILLDAAAVVFATSGVDAPVRDIATVAGVGMGTIYRHFPTRADLIIAVYRHQV' A
#
# COMPACT_ATOMS: atom_id res chain seq x y z
N MET A 1 4.24 8.55 -29.41
CA MET A 1 3.87 7.45 -29.58
C MET A 1 2.76 7.03 -28.71
N PRO A 2 1.94 6.61 -29.14
CA PRO A 2 0.74 6.27 -28.46
C PRO A 2 0.79 4.93 -27.80
N GLU A 3 1.95 4.36 -27.76
CA GLU A 3 1.98 3.08 -27.15
C GLU A 3 1.54 3.19 -25.73
N ASP A 4 1.68 4.32 -25.12
CA ASP A 4 1.23 4.43 -23.78
C ASP A 4 -0.23 4.22 -23.67
N GLU A 5 -0.97 4.85 -24.50
CA GLU A 5 -2.36 4.65 -24.41
C GLU A 5 -2.70 3.30 -24.90
N ALA A 6 -1.91 2.76 -25.75
CA ALA A 6 -2.19 1.44 -26.20
C ALA A 6 -1.97 0.42 -25.11
N GLN A 7 -1.40 0.81 -23.98
CA GLN A 7 -1.04 -0.15 -22.97
C GLN A 7 -1.52 0.24 -21.61
N PRO A 8 -2.77 0.52 -21.46
CA PRO A 8 -3.26 0.90 -20.14
C PRO A 8 -3.14 -0.22 -19.13
N ALA A 9 -3.36 -1.46 -19.52
CA ALA A 9 -3.36 -2.55 -18.57
C ALA A 9 -1.98 -2.76 -17.94
N PRO A 10 -0.89 -2.81 -18.71
CA PRO A 10 0.43 -2.93 -18.08
C PRO A 10 0.76 -1.75 -17.20
N LEU A 11 0.38 -0.54 -17.60
CA LEU A 11 0.63 0.61 -16.78
C LEU A 11 -0.14 0.55 -15.48
N LYS A 12 -1.38 0.08 -15.53
CA LYS A 12 -2.18 -0.04 -14.34
C LYS A 12 -1.58 -1.04 -13.37
N ARG A 13 -1.03 -2.13 -13.87
CA ARG A 13 -0.39 -3.09 -12.99
C ARG A 13 0.83 -2.51 -12.33
N ALA A 14 1.63 -1.78 -13.09
CA ALA A 14 2.82 -1.15 -12.53
C ALA A 14 2.43 -0.14 -11.47
N ASP A 15 1.38 0.64 -11.73
CA ASP A 15 0.93 1.62 -10.76
C ASP A 15 0.39 0.94 -9.52
N ALA A 16 -0.34 -0.16 -9.67
CA ALA A 16 -0.88 -0.87 -8.53
C ALA A 16 0.23 -1.44 -7.65
N ARG A 17 1.27 -1.99 -8.27
CA ARG A 17 2.39 -2.51 -7.51
C ARG A 17 3.12 -1.40 -6.78
N ARG A 18 3.31 -0.27 -7.46
CA ARG A 18 3.97 0.86 -6.85
C ARG A 18 3.17 1.38 -5.67
N ASN A 19 1.86 1.46 -5.82
CA ASN A 19 1.00 1.91 -4.74
C ASN A 19 1.03 0.94 -3.58
N GLU A 20 1.02 -0.34 -3.88
CA GLU A 20 1.10 -1.35 -2.83
C GLU A 20 2.43 -1.23 -2.09
N GLN A 21 3.51 -1.02 -2.82
CA GLN A 21 4.83 -0.85 -2.21
C GLN A 21 4.84 0.36 -1.29
N ILE A 22 4.26 1.46 -1.74
CA ILE A 22 4.18 2.67 -0.93
C ILE A 22 3.39 2.40 0.34
N LEU A 23 2.28 1.68 0.22
CA LEU A 23 1.48 1.35 1.39
C LEU A 23 2.25 0.47 2.36
N LEU A 24 2.97 -0.51 1.87
CA LEU A 24 3.74 -1.39 2.73
C LEU A 24 4.88 -0.66 3.41
N ASP A 25 5.54 0.24 2.69
CA ASP A 25 6.60 1.04 3.29
C ASP A 25 6.04 1.95 4.38
N ALA A 26 4.90 2.59 4.11
CA ALA A 26 4.27 3.46 5.08
C ALA A 26 3.84 2.66 6.31
N ALA A 27 3.26 1.49 6.09
CA ALA A 27 2.81 0.66 7.20
C ALA A 27 4.00 0.20 8.04
N ALA A 28 5.11 -0.14 7.40
CA ALA A 28 6.29 -0.57 8.13
C ALA A 28 6.79 0.54 9.04
N VAL A 29 6.82 1.78 8.53
CA VAL A 29 7.24 2.91 9.32
C VAL A 29 6.31 3.13 10.51
N VAL A 30 5.01 3.10 10.26
CA VAL A 30 4.03 3.35 11.31
C VAL A 30 4.09 2.25 12.37
N PHE A 31 4.19 0.99 11.94
CA PHE A 31 4.25 -0.11 12.88
C PHE A 31 5.53 -0.08 13.69
N ALA A 32 6.65 0.33 13.08
CA ALA A 32 7.90 0.42 13.79
C ALA A 32 7.87 1.55 14.82
N THR A 33 7.15 2.62 14.51
CA THR A 33 7.09 3.78 15.38
C THR A 33 6.02 3.64 16.45
N SER A 34 4.85 3.17 16.07
CA SER A 34 3.68 3.15 16.94
C SER A 34 3.17 1.76 17.29
N GLY A 35 3.77 0.71 16.71
CA GLY A 35 3.34 -0.65 16.97
C GLY A 35 2.29 -1.12 16.00
N VAL A 36 2.04 -2.44 16.01
CA VAL A 36 1.10 -3.04 15.06
C VAL A 36 -0.34 -2.66 15.34
N ASP A 37 -0.59 -2.04 16.49
CA ASP A 37 -1.93 -1.58 16.83
C ASP A 37 -2.23 -0.20 16.28
N ALA A 38 -1.29 0.41 15.58
CA ALA A 38 -1.48 1.75 15.05
C ALA A 38 -2.70 1.79 14.14
N PRO A 39 -3.44 2.92 14.14
CA PRO A 39 -4.61 3.03 13.28
C PRO A 39 -4.22 3.04 11.81
N VAL A 40 -5.07 2.45 10.99
CA VAL A 40 -4.85 2.47 9.54
C VAL A 40 -4.83 3.91 9.04
N ARG A 41 -5.54 4.80 9.69
CA ARG A 41 -5.52 6.20 9.32
C ARG A 41 -4.10 6.79 9.31
N ASP A 42 -3.29 6.40 10.28
CA ASP A 42 -1.92 6.88 10.34
C ASP A 42 -1.13 6.40 9.13
N ILE A 43 -1.36 5.16 8.73
CA ILE A 43 -0.70 4.62 7.55
C ILE A 43 -1.14 5.40 6.32
N ALA A 44 -2.42 5.70 6.21
CA ALA A 44 -2.94 6.46 5.08
C ALA A 44 -2.28 7.83 5.02
N THR A 45 -2.11 8.47 6.18
CA THR A 45 -1.49 9.77 6.24
C THR A 45 -0.04 9.73 5.77
N VAL A 46 0.72 8.74 6.23
CA VAL A 46 2.12 8.63 5.84
C VAL A 46 2.22 8.29 4.36
N ALA A 47 1.36 7.44 3.86
CA ALA A 47 1.37 7.05 2.45
C ALA A 47 0.82 8.14 1.54
N GLY A 48 0.06 9.08 2.09
CA GLY A 48 -0.52 10.13 1.27
C GLY A 48 -1.72 9.68 0.48
N VAL A 49 -2.48 8.70 0.99
CA VAL A 49 -3.64 8.17 0.29
C VAL A 49 -4.83 8.12 1.23
N GLY A 50 -6.00 7.84 0.68
CA GLY A 50 -7.19 7.65 1.50
C GLY A 50 -7.26 6.24 2.06
N MET A 51 -8.06 6.08 3.11
CA MET A 51 -8.21 4.76 3.72
C MET A 51 -8.86 3.76 2.78
N GLY A 52 -9.72 4.25 1.88
CA GLY A 52 -10.33 3.37 0.89
C GLY A 52 -9.30 2.71 0.00
N THR A 53 -8.24 3.44 -0.33
CA THR A 53 -7.18 2.89 -1.15
C THR A 53 -6.48 1.74 -0.41
N ILE A 54 -6.23 1.92 0.88
CA ILE A 54 -5.58 0.88 1.67
C ILE A 54 -6.46 -0.36 1.72
N TYR A 55 -7.74 -0.19 2.01
CA TYR A 55 -8.64 -1.34 2.14
C TYR A 55 -8.92 -2.02 0.80
N ARG A 56 -8.67 -1.32 -0.29
CA ARG A 56 -8.78 -1.94 -1.60
C ARG A 56 -7.66 -2.95 -1.82
N HIS A 57 -6.48 -2.65 -1.33
CA HIS A 57 -5.33 -3.55 -1.44
C HIS A 57 -5.30 -4.58 -0.32
N PHE A 58 -5.69 -4.17 0.87
CA PHE A 58 -5.63 -5.02 2.07
C PHE A 58 -6.96 -4.91 2.79
N PRO A 59 -7.91 -5.78 2.43
CA PRO A 59 -9.28 -5.65 2.96
C PRO A 59 -9.40 -5.72 4.46
N THR A 60 -8.47 -6.40 5.13
CA THR A 60 -8.50 -6.47 6.58
C THR A 60 -7.17 -6.01 7.14
N ARG A 61 -7.19 -5.64 8.40
CA ARG A 61 -5.98 -5.25 9.09
C ARG A 61 -4.98 -6.40 9.12
N ALA A 62 -5.47 -7.62 9.30
CA ALA A 62 -4.59 -8.78 9.32
C ALA A 62 -3.89 -8.95 7.98
N ASP A 63 -4.58 -8.72 6.89
CA ASP A 63 -3.97 -8.79 5.57
C ASP A 63 -2.81 -7.82 5.46
N LEU A 64 -3.00 -6.60 5.96
CA LEU A 64 -1.98 -5.59 5.92
C LEU A 64 -0.77 -5.99 6.76
N ILE A 65 -1.01 -6.47 7.96
CA ILE A 65 0.07 -6.86 8.87
C ILE A 65 0.88 -8.00 8.26
N ILE A 66 0.21 -8.99 7.72
CA ILE A 66 0.90 -10.12 7.09
C ILE A 66 1.73 -9.65 5.92
N ALA A 67 1.17 -8.75 5.11
CA ALA A 67 1.88 -8.24 3.95
C ALA A 67 3.12 -7.47 4.35
N VAL A 68 3.04 -6.69 5.43
CA VAL A 68 4.19 -5.94 5.91
C VAL A 68 5.29 -6.89 6.35
N TYR A 69 4.95 -7.93 7.08
CA TYR A 69 5.95 -8.88 7.53
C TYR A 69 6.62 -9.59 6.37
N ARG A 70 5.83 -9.98 5.37
CA ARG A 70 6.42 -10.60 4.19
C ARG A 70 7.31 -9.65 3.43
N HIS A 71 6.92 -8.40 3.37
CA HIS A 71 7.68 -7.39 2.66
C HIS A 71 9.03 -7.15 3.32
N GLN A 72 9.07 -7.21 4.65
CA GLN A 72 10.28 -6.97 5.40
C GLN A 72 11.24 -8.14 5.37
N VAL A 73 10.75 -9.32 5.08
CA VAL A 73 11.61 -10.48 4.96
C VAL A 73 12.20 -10.55 3.57
#